data_cd4af15e4bd0a628d275ea2be10c8c29
#
_entry.id   cd4af15e4bd0a628d275ea2be10c8c29
#
_cell.length_a   1.000
_cell.length_b   1.000
_cell.length_c   1.000
_cell.angle_alpha   90.00
_cell.angle_beta   90.00
_cell.angle_gamma   90.00
#
_symmetry.space_group_name_H-M   'P 1'
#
loop_
_entity.id
_entity.type
_entity.pdbx_description
1 polymer ?
#
loop_
_entity_poly.entity_id
_entity_poly.type
_entity_poly.pdbx_seq_one_letter_code
_entity_poly.pdbx_strand_id
1 'polypeptide(L)'
;MKRYMFAASLALAVLAVLGLAGPVAAGEQVPFKGSLEGEAVSIVNVPLFRHILVEGTGEATQLGKFTFAFPHTVHLPTRIAVGTYHIMAANGDKLTAGGTGLSTPTFIDGVFHLSIEEEMIVDPTLSTGRFAGATGSFTIKRLYNPATGTTAGSFKGIISSPGN
;
A
#
# COMPACT_ATOMS: atom_id res chain seq x y z
N MET A 1 -66.15 15.66 -49.03
CA MET A 1 -64.67 15.83 -49.09
C MET A 1 -64.06 15.45 -47.72
N LYS A 2 -63.48 14.23 -47.60
CA LYS A 2 -62.88 13.75 -46.37
C LYS A 2 -61.34 13.91 -46.49
N ARG A 3 -60.71 14.73 -45.62
CA ARG A 3 -59.27 14.89 -45.54
C ARG A 3 -58.72 13.90 -44.51
N TYR A 4 -57.86 13.01 -44.94
CA TYR A 4 -57.11 12.10 -44.07
C TYR A 4 -55.82 12.78 -43.67
N MET A 5 -55.64 13.01 -42.37
CA MET A 5 -54.37 13.45 -41.78
C MET A 5 -53.56 12.21 -41.45
N PHE A 6 -52.40 12.06 -42.09
CA PHE A 6 -51.40 11.05 -41.74
C PHE A 6 -50.56 11.59 -40.57
N ALA A 7 -50.66 10.92 -39.42
CA ALA A 7 -49.73 11.14 -38.30
C ALA A 7 -48.51 10.23 -38.49
N ALA A 8 -47.36 10.83 -38.73
CA ALA A 8 -46.07 10.13 -38.76
C ALA A 8 -45.53 9.98 -37.33
N SER A 9 -45.51 8.75 -36.81
CA SER A 9 -44.87 8.44 -35.51
C SER A 9 -43.40 8.24 -35.74
N LEU A 10 -42.56 9.16 -35.19
CA LEU A 10 -41.13 9.06 -35.16
C LEU A 10 -40.74 8.21 -33.93
N ALA A 11 -40.34 6.95 -34.12
CA ALA A 11 -39.81 6.09 -33.07
C ALA A 11 -38.32 6.41 -32.87
N LEU A 12 -38.00 7.03 -31.76
CA LEU A 12 -36.61 7.31 -31.32
C LEU A 12 -36.05 6.05 -30.67
N ALA A 13 -35.21 5.28 -31.38
CA ALA A 13 -34.48 4.15 -30.83
C ALA A 13 -33.27 4.67 -30.02
N VAL A 14 -33.40 4.66 -28.69
CA VAL A 14 -32.25 4.90 -27.78
C VAL A 14 -31.44 3.62 -27.69
N LEU A 15 -30.28 3.59 -28.37
CA LEU A 15 -29.33 2.51 -28.28
C LEU A 15 -28.57 2.68 -26.95
N ALA A 16 -28.95 1.96 -25.89
CA ALA A 16 -28.18 1.86 -24.64
C ALA A 16 -26.93 1.01 -24.90
N VAL A 17 -25.80 1.65 -25.10
CA VAL A 17 -24.49 0.99 -25.06
C VAL A 17 -24.18 0.66 -23.62
N LEU A 18 -24.58 -0.51 -23.16
CA LEU A 18 -24.10 -1.13 -21.93
C LEU A 18 -22.63 -1.53 -22.18
N GLY A 19 -21.72 -0.67 -21.79
CA GLY A 19 -20.30 -1.00 -21.69
C GLY A 19 -20.14 -2.16 -20.70
N LEU A 20 -19.94 -3.37 -21.23
CA LEU A 20 -19.49 -4.52 -20.45
C LEU A 20 -18.06 -4.22 -19.99
N ALA A 21 -17.91 -3.61 -18.82
CA ALA A 21 -16.67 -3.68 -18.09
C ALA A 21 -16.47 -5.16 -17.73
N GLY A 22 -15.71 -5.87 -18.55
CA GLY A 22 -15.30 -7.23 -18.25
C GLY A 22 -14.52 -7.22 -16.93
N PRO A 23 -14.56 -8.32 -16.15
CA PRO A 23 -13.73 -8.44 -14.97
C PRO A 23 -12.28 -8.19 -15.41
N VAL A 24 -11.64 -7.19 -14.80
CA VAL A 24 -10.18 -7.02 -14.92
C VAL A 24 -9.61 -8.32 -14.38
N ALA A 25 -8.98 -9.12 -15.23
CA ALA A 25 -8.33 -10.36 -14.80
C ALA A 25 -7.35 -9.98 -13.71
N ALA A 26 -7.57 -10.49 -12.50
CA ALA A 26 -6.60 -10.34 -11.43
C ALA A 26 -5.29 -10.95 -11.95
N GLY A 27 -4.25 -10.13 -12.07
CA GLY A 27 -2.95 -10.59 -12.54
C GLY A 27 -2.47 -11.78 -11.71
N GLU A 28 -1.65 -12.65 -12.31
CA GLU A 28 -1.05 -13.77 -11.60
C GLU A 28 -0.37 -13.27 -10.32
N GLN A 29 -0.65 -13.95 -9.19
CA GLN A 29 -0.05 -13.61 -7.91
C GLN A 29 1.37 -14.17 -7.84
N VAL A 30 2.34 -13.31 -7.56
CA VAL A 30 3.76 -13.68 -7.47
C VAL A 30 4.30 -13.42 -6.06
N PRO A 31 5.32 -14.17 -5.62
CA PRO A 31 5.96 -13.93 -4.33
C PRO A 31 6.53 -12.52 -4.23
N PHE A 32 6.22 -11.84 -3.14
CA PHE A 32 6.74 -10.54 -2.79
C PHE A 32 7.46 -10.62 -1.45
N LYS A 33 8.78 -10.54 -1.47
CA LYS A 33 9.63 -10.65 -0.28
C LYS A 33 10.86 -9.76 -0.42
N GLY A 34 11.33 -9.26 0.72
CA GLY A 34 12.50 -8.38 0.75
C GLY A 34 12.92 -8.01 2.15
N SER A 35 13.86 -7.08 2.20
CA SER A 35 14.34 -6.44 3.43
C SER A 35 14.23 -4.92 3.30
N LEU A 36 14.17 -4.25 4.45
CA LEU A 36 14.16 -2.80 4.54
C LEU A 36 14.96 -2.35 5.75
N GLU A 37 15.51 -1.15 5.65
CA GLU A 37 16.14 -0.42 6.73
C GLU A 37 15.81 1.07 6.60
N GLY A 38 15.72 1.77 7.72
CA GLY A 38 15.36 3.19 7.73
C GLY A 38 15.48 3.81 9.11
N GLU A 39 15.07 5.06 9.18
CA GLU A 39 15.07 5.84 10.40
C GLU A 39 13.83 6.72 10.54
N ALA A 40 13.46 7.04 11.75
CA ALA A 40 12.40 7.98 12.05
C ALA A 40 12.92 9.42 11.87
N VAL A 41 12.53 10.04 10.75
CA VAL A 41 12.95 11.41 10.38
C VAL A 41 12.07 12.49 10.99
N SER A 42 10.87 12.14 11.44
CA SER A 42 9.95 13.04 12.13
C SER A 42 9.12 12.28 13.16
N ILE A 43 9.01 12.82 14.37
CA ILE A 43 8.16 12.30 15.45
C ILE A 43 7.42 13.46 16.10
N VAL A 44 6.07 13.43 16.01
CA VAL A 44 5.20 14.43 16.64
C VAL A 44 4.30 13.75 17.66
N ASN A 45 4.38 14.15 18.91
CA ASN A 45 3.56 13.61 19.99
C ASN A 45 2.33 14.51 20.20
N VAL A 46 1.15 13.89 20.21
CA VAL A 46 -0.11 14.50 20.62
C VAL A 46 -0.76 13.59 21.69
N PRO A 47 -1.74 14.06 22.47
CA PRO A 47 -2.38 13.20 23.47
C PRO A 47 -2.87 11.90 22.86
N LEU A 48 -2.48 10.75 23.45
CA LEU A 48 -2.81 9.38 23.06
C LEU A 48 -2.24 8.89 21.73
N PHE A 49 -1.66 9.77 20.90
CA PHE A 49 -1.14 9.40 19.58
C PHE A 49 0.29 9.92 19.36
N ARG A 50 0.97 9.23 18.47
CA ARG A 50 2.28 9.64 17.95
C ARG A 50 2.26 9.54 16.45
N HIS A 51 2.52 10.65 15.75
CA HIS A 51 2.70 10.67 14.31
C HIS A 51 4.18 10.52 14.00
N ILE A 52 4.51 9.57 13.16
CA ILE A 52 5.90 9.23 12.82
C ILE A 52 6.02 9.18 11.30
N LEU A 53 7.09 9.77 10.78
CA LEU A 53 7.55 9.52 9.42
C LEU A 53 8.86 8.73 9.50
N VAL A 54 8.87 7.56 8.90
CA VAL A 54 10.07 6.74 8.68
C VAL A 54 10.44 6.83 7.21
N GLU A 55 11.69 7.07 6.91
CA GLU A 55 12.23 6.98 5.56
C GLU A 55 13.36 5.96 5.52
N GLY A 56 13.56 5.33 4.37
CA GLY A 56 14.58 4.32 4.24
C GLY A 56 14.71 3.72 2.86
N THR A 57 15.44 2.62 2.82
CA THR A 57 15.77 1.87 1.61
C THR A 57 15.51 0.38 1.82
N GLY A 58 15.52 -0.37 0.73
CA GLY A 58 15.42 -1.81 0.78
C GLY A 58 15.67 -2.47 -0.56
N GLU A 59 15.53 -3.78 -0.55
CA GLU A 59 15.60 -4.60 -1.76
C GLU A 59 14.54 -5.71 -1.69
N ALA A 60 13.84 -5.94 -2.79
CA ALA A 60 12.76 -6.92 -2.86
C ALA A 60 12.66 -7.59 -4.22
N THR A 61 12.04 -8.79 -4.23
CA THR A 61 11.52 -9.37 -5.47
C THR A 61 10.54 -8.38 -6.10
N GLN A 62 10.45 -8.35 -7.41
CA GLN A 62 9.56 -7.47 -8.20
C GLN A 62 9.91 -5.96 -8.18
N LEU A 63 10.61 -5.45 -7.16
CA LEU A 63 11.02 -4.05 -7.06
C LEU A 63 12.50 -3.83 -7.37
N GLY A 64 13.38 -4.80 -7.04
CA GLY A 64 14.81 -4.57 -6.93
C GLY A 64 15.11 -3.64 -5.74
N LYS A 65 16.09 -2.75 -5.90
CA LYS A 65 16.36 -1.70 -4.91
C LYS A 65 15.29 -0.64 -4.93
N PHE A 66 14.87 -0.19 -3.74
CA PHE A 66 13.83 0.81 -3.58
C PHE A 66 14.13 1.78 -2.43
N THR A 67 13.47 2.92 -2.46
CA THR A 67 13.32 3.83 -1.32
C THR A 67 11.88 3.75 -0.81
N PHE A 68 11.66 4.13 0.44
CA PHE A 68 10.31 4.23 0.97
C PHE A 68 10.15 5.40 1.93
N ALA A 69 8.91 5.88 2.03
CA ALA A 69 8.42 6.75 3.09
C ALA A 69 7.21 6.07 3.75
N PHE A 70 7.18 6.06 5.08
CA PHE A 70 6.11 5.45 5.87
C PHE A 70 5.59 6.43 6.92
N PRO A 71 4.68 7.35 6.52
CA PRO A 71 3.90 8.11 7.47
C PRO A 71 2.91 7.18 8.17
N HIS A 72 2.90 7.20 9.51
CA HIS A 72 1.97 6.41 10.29
C HIS A 72 1.64 7.07 11.63
N THR A 73 0.52 6.67 12.20
CA THR A 73 0.04 7.12 13.51
C THR A 73 -0.05 5.93 14.45
N VAL A 74 0.60 6.04 15.60
CA VAL A 74 0.57 5.04 16.66
C VAL A 74 -0.38 5.51 17.76
N HIS A 75 -1.35 4.68 18.13
CA HIS A 75 -2.16 4.86 19.32
C HIS A 75 -1.39 4.31 20.52
N LEU A 76 -0.90 5.19 21.38
CA LEU A 76 0.02 4.85 22.46
C LEU A 76 -0.50 3.81 23.46
N PRO A 77 -1.78 3.88 23.91
CA PRO A 77 -2.30 2.89 24.85
C PRO A 77 -2.35 1.46 24.31
N THR A 78 -2.69 1.28 23.03
CA THR A 78 -2.80 -0.04 22.40
C THR A 78 -1.55 -0.45 21.64
N ARG A 79 -0.66 0.49 21.35
CA ARG A 79 0.54 0.29 20.51
C ARG A 79 0.23 -0.16 19.07
N ILE A 80 -1.02 0.06 18.64
CA ILE A 80 -1.44 -0.18 17.26
C ILE A 80 -1.08 1.03 16.43
N ALA A 81 -0.46 0.78 15.28
CA ALA A 81 -0.14 1.76 14.26
C ALA A 81 -1.06 1.59 13.05
N VAL A 82 -1.38 2.71 12.39
CA VAL A 82 -2.03 2.73 11.07
C VAL A 82 -1.22 3.64 10.18
N GLY A 83 -0.91 3.19 8.96
CA GLY A 83 -0.10 3.98 8.05
C GLY A 83 -0.05 3.44 6.64
N THR A 84 0.70 4.13 5.79
CA THR A 84 0.83 3.81 4.37
C THR A 84 2.30 3.84 3.97
N TYR A 85 2.79 2.74 3.41
CA TYR A 85 4.07 2.68 2.75
C TYR A 85 3.96 3.24 1.33
N HIS A 86 4.77 4.24 1.03
CA HIS A 86 5.02 4.75 -0.31
C HIS A 86 6.38 4.24 -0.76
N ILE A 87 6.40 3.21 -1.58
CA ILE A 87 7.61 2.53 -2.03
C ILE A 87 7.88 2.95 -3.47
N MET A 88 9.13 3.35 -3.76
CA MET A 88 9.56 3.76 -5.09
C MET A 88 10.75 2.92 -5.55
N ALA A 89 10.55 2.15 -6.61
CA ALA A 89 11.61 1.41 -7.29
C ALA A 89 12.62 2.33 -7.96
N ALA A 90 13.81 1.83 -8.25
CA ALA A 90 14.90 2.63 -8.87
C ALA A 90 14.54 3.25 -10.24
N ASN A 91 13.58 2.67 -10.96
CA ASN A 91 13.08 3.18 -12.22
C ASN A 91 11.93 4.21 -12.09
N GLY A 92 11.52 4.55 -10.84
CA GLY A 92 10.45 5.51 -10.55
C GLY A 92 9.06 4.91 -10.44
N ASP A 93 8.86 3.61 -10.69
CA ASP A 93 7.59 2.93 -10.45
C ASP A 93 7.25 2.90 -8.97
N LYS A 94 5.97 3.09 -8.63
CA LYS A 94 5.53 3.20 -7.24
C LYS A 94 4.58 2.05 -6.85
N LEU A 95 4.86 1.45 -5.70
CA LEU A 95 3.97 0.53 -5.01
C LEU A 95 3.52 1.20 -3.70
N THR A 96 2.22 1.33 -3.52
CA THR A 96 1.63 1.91 -2.31
C THR A 96 0.87 0.83 -1.57
N ALA A 97 1.05 0.74 -0.25
CA ALA A 97 0.34 -0.23 0.58
C ALA A 97 -0.03 0.39 1.92
N GLY A 98 -1.30 0.28 2.29
CA GLY A 98 -1.82 0.73 3.57
C GLY A 98 -2.08 -0.44 4.52
N GLY A 99 -2.01 -0.19 5.82
CA GLY A 99 -2.28 -1.27 6.78
C GLY A 99 -2.11 -0.87 8.24
N THR A 100 -2.07 -1.90 9.06
CA THR A 100 -1.95 -1.78 10.51
C THR A 100 -0.77 -2.58 11.04
N GLY A 101 -0.24 -2.15 12.17
CA GLY A 101 0.86 -2.83 12.85
C GLY A 101 0.69 -2.82 14.36
N LEU A 102 1.34 -3.76 15.01
CA LEU A 102 1.44 -3.83 16.46
C LEU A 102 2.91 -3.83 16.88
N SER A 103 3.24 -3.00 17.85
CA SER A 103 4.57 -3.00 18.47
C SER A 103 4.55 -3.70 19.82
N THR A 104 5.57 -4.55 20.05
CA THR A 104 5.77 -5.28 21.30
C THR A 104 7.17 -4.92 21.87
N PRO A 105 7.25 -4.46 23.13
CA PRO A 105 8.53 -4.25 23.79
C PRO A 105 9.36 -5.53 23.82
N THR A 106 10.63 -5.41 23.50
CA THR A 106 11.59 -6.51 23.57
C THR A 106 12.99 -6.00 23.96
N PHE A 107 13.83 -6.90 24.45
CA PHE A 107 15.23 -6.59 24.76
C PHE A 107 16.14 -7.52 23.97
N ILE A 108 17.14 -6.96 23.32
CA ILE A 108 18.17 -7.68 22.58
C ILE A 108 19.51 -7.24 23.17
N ASP A 109 20.26 -8.18 23.73
CA ASP A 109 21.52 -7.93 24.41
C ASP A 109 21.44 -6.81 25.46
N GLY A 110 20.31 -6.76 26.19
CA GLY A 110 20.04 -5.73 27.21
C GLY A 110 19.58 -4.38 26.66
N VAL A 111 19.52 -4.18 25.35
CA VAL A 111 19.06 -2.94 24.71
C VAL A 111 17.57 -3.03 24.40
N PHE A 112 16.83 -2.00 24.79
CA PHE A 112 15.39 -1.90 24.54
C PHE A 112 15.10 -1.68 23.03
N HIS A 113 14.19 -2.50 22.50
CA HIS A 113 13.68 -2.41 21.14
C HIS A 113 12.17 -2.56 21.12
N LEU A 114 11.55 -2.20 20.03
CA LEU A 114 10.18 -2.59 19.67
C LEU A 114 10.23 -3.60 18.53
N SER A 115 9.71 -4.80 18.77
CA SER A 115 9.39 -5.75 17.70
C SER A 115 8.07 -5.35 17.10
N ILE A 116 8.05 -5.11 15.80
CA ILE A 116 6.87 -4.59 15.07
C ILE A 116 6.49 -5.60 14.02
N GLU A 117 5.19 -5.95 14.00
CA GLU A 117 4.59 -6.76 12.95
C GLU A 117 3.47 -5.95 12.29
N GLU A 118 3.50 -5.83 10.97
CA GLU A 118 2.59 -4.99 10.19
C GLU A 118 1.97 -5.82 9.06
N GLU A 119 0.63 -5.73 8.94
CA GLU A 119 -0.13 -6.32 7.83
C GLU A 119 -0.49 -5.23 6.84
N MET A 120 0.01 -5.36 5.61
CA MET A 120 -0.11 -4.36 4.56
C MET A 120 -0.91 -4.89 3.38
N ILE A 121 -1.80 -4.05 2.85
CA ILE A 121 -2.61 -4.33 1.65
C ILE A 121 -2.22 -3.33 0.57
N VAL A 122 -1.90 -3.83 -0.62
CA VAL A 122 -1.54 -3.01 -1.78
C VAL A 122 -2.74 -2.19 -2.23
N ASP A 123 -2.53 -0.89 -2.42
CA ASP A 123 -3.52 0.02 -2.96
C ASP A 123 -3.39 0.11 -4.49
N PRO A 124 -4.36 -0.45 -5.26
CA PRO A 124 -4.30 -0.47 -6.71
C PRO A 124 -4.47 0.91 -7.35
N THR A 125 -5.02 1.88 -6.62
CA THR A 125 -5.31 3.22 -7.16
C THR A 125 -4.15 4.19 -6.96
N LEU A 126 -3.33 3.97 -5.94
CA LEU A 126 -2.17 4.79 -5.60
C LEU A 126 -0.84 4.21 -6.11
N SER A 127 -0.84 2.97 -6.57
CA SER A 127 0.31 2.34 -7.23
C SER A 127 0.40 2.78 -8.68
N THR A 128 1.64 2.99 -9.20
CA THR A 128 1.86 3.55 -10.54
C THR A 128 2.94 2.79 -11.31
N GLY A 129 3.11 3.12 -12.60
CA GLY A 129 4.03 2.43 -13.47
C GLY A 129 3.62 0.97 -13.66
N ARG A 130 4.55 0.03 -13.61
CA ARG A 130 4.26 -1.40 -13.73
C ARG A 130 3.43 -1.98 -12.57
N PHE A 131 3.26 -1.21 -11.47
CA PHE A 131 2.40 -1.60 -10.34
C PHE A 131 1.00 -0.96 -10.40
N ALA A 132 0.67 -0.23 -11.48
CA ALA A 132 -0.67 0.33 -11.65
C ALA A 132 -1.73 -0.78 -11.62
N GLY A 133 -2.72 -0.65 -10.74
CA GLY A 133 -3.75 -1.67 -10.55
C GLY A 133 -3.29 -2.92 -9.77
N ALA A 134 -2.06 -2.95 -9.27
CA ALA A 134 -1.55 -4.07 -8.49
C ALA A 134 -2.38 -4.30 -7.23
N THR A 135 -2.60 -5.58 -6.91
CA THR A 135 -3.28 -6.04 -5.70
C THR A 135 -2.39 -6.99 -4.92
N GLY A 136 -2.75 -7.30 -3.69
CA GLY A 136 -2.03 -8.26 -2.87
C GLY A 136 -1.83 -7.78 -1.45
N SER A 137 -1.09 -8.56 -0.66
CA SER A 137 -0.79 -8.24 0.73
C SER A 137 0.54 -8.84 1.16
N PHE A 138 1.14 -8.24 2.17
CA PHE A 138 2.39 -8.72 2.75
C PHE A 138 2.50 -8.33 4.21
N THR A 139 3.21 -9.15 4.97
CA THR A 139 3.54 -8.92 6.38
C THR A 139 4.96 -8.41 6.49
N ILE A 140 5.17 -7.33 7.22
CA ILE A 140 6.49 -6.79 7.58
C ILE A 140 6.78 -7.17 9.04
N LYS A 141 7.98 -7.67 9.30
CA LYS A 141 8.52 -7.88 10.64
C LYS A 141 9.82 -7.10 10.77
N ARG A 142 9.83 -6.13 11.68
CA ARG A 142 11.00 -5.26 11.88
C ARG A 142 11.26 -4.97 13.36
N LEU A 143 12.50 -4.63 13.65
CA LEU A 143 12.91 -4.09 14.93
C LEU A 143 13.09 -2.59 14.81
N TYR A 144 12.62 -1.87 15.79
CA TYR A 144 12.88 -0.44 15.95
C TYR A 144 13.66 -0.19 17.23
N ASN A 145 14.75 0.55 17.11
CA ASN A 145 15.54 1.00 18.24
C ASN A 145 15.19 2.46 18.58
N PRO A 146 14.46 2.72 19.68
CA PRO A 146 14.07 4.09 20.04
C PRO A 146 15.23 5.00 20.43
N ALA A 147 16.37 4.44 20.84
CA ALA A 147 17.54 5.23 21.23
C ALA A 147 18.26 5.85 20.02
N THR A 148 18.23 5.17 18.88
CA THR A 148 18.87 5.63 17.64
C THR A 148 17.87 6.12 16.60
N GLY A 149 16.57 5.80 16.76
CA GLY A 149 15.54 6.08 15.76
C GLY A 149 15.57 5.13 14.55
N THR A 150 16.45 4.13 14.55
CA THR A 150 16.65 3.23 13.41
C THR A 150 15.70 2.03 13.42
N THR A 151 15.39 1.51 12.25
CA THR A 151 14.62 0.30 12.08
C THR A 151 15.19 -0.57 10.95
N ALA A 152 15.09 -1.89 11.12
CA ALA A 152 15.45 -2.84 10.08
C ALA A 152 14.56 -4.09 10.18
N GLY A 153 14.30 -4.73 9.05
CA GLY A 153 13.47 -5.91 9.01
C GLY A 153 13.30 -6.52 7.63
N SER A 154 12.35 -7.45 7.55
CA SER A 154 12.02 -8.14 6.33
C SER A 154 10.52 -8.21 6.13
N PHE A 155 10.10 -8.51 4.91
CA PHE A 155 8.71 -8.71 4.59
C PHE A 155 8.51 -9.87 3.63
N LYS A 156 7.31 -10.43 3.67
CA LYS A 156 6.88 -11.52 2.78
C LYS A 156 5.38 -11.46 2.52
N GLY A 157 4.97 -11.82 1.34
CA GLY A 157 3.58 -11.90 0.91
C GLY A 157 3.47 -12.23 -0.57
N ILE A 158 2.40 -11.78 -1.16
CA ILE A 158 2.11 -11.94 -2.59
C ILE A 158 1.56 -10.64 -3.14
N ILE A 159 1.89 -10.32 -4.37
CA ILE A 159 1.29 -9.22 -5.14
C ILE A 159 0.92 -9.73 -6.54
N SER A 160 0.01 -9.04 -7.21
CA SER A 160 -0.21 -9.33 -8.63
C SER A 160 1.08 -9.04 -9.42
N SER A 161 1.36 -9.88 -10.42
CA SER A 161 2.54 -9.73 -11.27
C SER A 161 2.60 -8.29 -11.82
N PRO A 162 3.72 -7.58 -11.67
CA PRO A 162 3.91 -6.27 -12.28
C PRO A 162 3.72 -6.35 -13.80
N GLY A 163 3.10 -5.32 -14.37
CA GLY A 163 3.04 -5.17 -15.84
C GLY A 163 4.43 -5.04 -16.46
N ASN A 164 4.54 -5.41 -17.71
CA ASN A 164 5.76 -5.22 -18.52
C ASN A 164 5.84 -3.79 -19.04
#